data_72b04c8ef117c1dd780bda1b1674c0e0
#
_entry.id   72b04c8ef117c1dd780bda1b1674c0e0
#
_cell.length_a   1.000
_cell.length_b   1.000
_cell.length_c   1.000
_cell.angle_alpha   90.00
_cell.angle_beta   90.00
_cell.angle_gamma   90.00
#
_symmetry.space_group_name_H-M   'P 1'
#
loop_
_entity.id
_entity.type
_entity.pdbx_description
1 polymer ?
#
loop_
_entity_poly.entity_id
_entity_poly.type
_entity_poly.pdbx_seq_one_letter_code
_entity_poly.pdbx_strand_id
1 'polypeptide(L)'
;MILLILLLSCSAGNKFEKSYYDNGNLRYKASKKNNYFNGDAEYWDEEGNLINEVEYLNGMIHGQWVDYYLSGSIKSIANYNFDKKDGLETYYYENGNKKSETFYENNIPVKNTIRWNIKGEILK
;
A
#
# COMPACT_ATOMS: atom_id res chain seq x y z
N MET A 1 -40.58 -19.46 -32.05
CA MET A 1 -40.34 -18.24 -31.31
C MET A 1 -39.31 -18.55 -30.23
N ILE A 2 -38.01 -18.27 -30.50
CA ILE A 2 -36.89 -18.61 -29.61
C ILE A 2 -36.70 -17.40 -28.67
N LEU A 3 -36.98 -17.61 -27.39
CA LEU A 3 -36.78 -16.60 -26.34
C LEU A 3 -35.26 -16.51 -26.03
N LEU A 4 -34.61 -15.48 -26.58
CA LEU A 4 -33.21 -15.18 -26.30
C LEU A 4 -33.11 -14.58 -24.89
N ILE A 5 -32.75 -15.43 -23.90
CA ILE A 5 -32.45 -14.96 -22.55
C ILE A 5 -31.06 -14.30 -22.62
N LEU A 6 -31.04 -12.96 -22.70
CA LEU A 6 -29.84 -12.17 -22.46
C LEU A 6 -29.45 -12.32 -20.99
N LEU A 7 -28.50 -13.21 -20.70
CA LEU A 7 -27.80 -13.22 -19.44
C LEU A 7 -26.93 -11.93 -19.40
N LEU A 8 -27.45 -10.86 -18.79
CA LEU A 8 -26.62 -9.77 -18.33
C LEU A 8 -25.69 -10.36 -17.25
N SER A 9 -24.49 -10.73 -17.65
CA SER A 9 -23.40 -10.92 -16.72
C SER A 9 -23.10 -9.53 -16.13
N CYS A 10 -23.68 -9.24 -14.96
CA CYS A 10 -23.27 -8.12 -14.16
C CYS A 10 -21.85 -8.46 -13.65
N SER A 11 -20.83 -8.14 -14.45
CA SER A 11 -19.47 -8.09 -13.97
C SER A 11 -19.47 -6.98 -12.91
N ALA A 12 -19.41 -7.36 -11.64
CA ALA A 12 -19.15 -6.44 -10.56
C ALA A 12 -17.71 -5.94 -10.74
N GLY A 13 -17.53 -4.99 -11.67
CA GLY A 13 -16.28 -4.30 -11.89
C GLY A 13 -15.91 -3.60 -10.60
N ASN A 14 -14.67 -3.73 -10.16
CA ASN A 14 -14.16 -2.97 -9.04
C ASN A 14 -14.44 -1.48 -9.30
N LYS A 15 -15.20 -0.88 -8.41
CA LYS A 15 -15.43 0.57 -8.47
C LYS A 15 -14.24 1.25 -7.82
N PHE A 16 -13.74 2.30 -8.47
CA PHE A 16 -12.71 3.16 -7.89
C PHE A 16 -13.35 4.39 -7.26
N GLU A 17 -12.96 4.71 -6.04
CA GLU A 17 -13.20 6.01 -5.44
C GLU A 17 -11.97 6.89 -5.67
N LYS A 18 -12.20 8.16 -5.99
CA LYS A 18 -11.15 9.17 -6.17
C LYS A 18 -11.49 10.38 -5.33
N SER A 19 -10.46 11.01 -4.77
CA SER A 19 -10.54 12.30 -4.11
C SER A 19 -9.46 13.23 -4.67
N TYR A 20 -9.71 14.52 -4.60
CA TYR A 20 -8.81 15.53 -5.16
C TYR A 20 -8.52 16.59 -4.11
N TYR A 21 -7.35 17.22 -4.22
CA TYR A 21 -7.00 18.42 -3.50
C TYR A 21 -7.71 19.65 -4.09
N ASP A 22 -7.70 20.77 -3.36
CA ASP A 22 -8.31 22.03 -3.80
C ASP A 22 -7.67 22.57 -5.08
N ASN A 23 -6.39 22.24 -5.33
CA ASN A 23 -5.68 22.59 -6.58
C ASN A 23 -6.05 21.71 -7.78
N GLY A 24 -6.94 20.70 -7.60
CA GLY A 24 -7.40 19.78 -8.63
C GLY A 24 -6.53 18.53 -8.82
N ASN A 25 -5.39 18.42 -8.15
CA ASN A 25 -4.55 17.24 -8.20
C ASN A 25 -5.19 16.06 -7.47
N LEU A 26 -4.95 14.85 -7.97
CA LEU A 26 -5.47 13.63 -7.36
C LEU A 26 -4.84 13.43 -5.98
N ARG A 27 -5.69 13.24 -4.97
CA ARG A 27 -5.28 12.97 -3.59
C ARG A 27 -5.18 11.48 -3.30
N TYR A 28 -6.21 10.72 -3.72
CA TYR A 28 -6.15 9.27 -3.67
C TYR A 28 -7.05 8.63 -4.74
N LYS A 29 -6.73 7.39 -5.08
CA LYS A 29 -7.55 6.48 -5.87
C LYS A 29 -7.55 5.13 -5.17
N ALA A 30 -8.70 4.62 -4.80
CA ALA A 30 -8.85 3.37 -4.07
C ALA A 30 -9.89 2.46 -4.69
N SER A 31 -9.60 1.17 -4.75
CA SER A 31 -10.57 0.13 -5.12
C SER A 31 -11.62 -0.03 -4.03
N LYS A 32 -12.89 -0.16 -4.40
CA LYS A 32 -14.02 -0.38 -3.47
C LYS A 32 -14.85 -1.59 -3.84
N LYS A 33 -15.32 -2.27 -2.80
CA LYS A 33 -16.33 -3.32 -2.85
C LYS A 33 -17.27 -3.17 -1.65
N ASN A 34 -18.59 -3.19 -1.89
CA ASN A 34 -19.61 -3.07 -0.83
C ASN A 34 -19.38 -1.85 0.10
N ASN A 35 -19.03 -0.68 -0.49
CA ASN A 35 -18.74 0.58 0.20
C ASN A 35 -17.47 0.61 1.09
N TYR A 36 -16.68 -0.46 1.14
CA TYR A 36 -15.40 -0.50 1.81
C TYR A 36 -14.25 -0.45 0.81
N PHE A 37 -13.10 0.08 1.20
CA PHE A 37 -11.87 -0.10 0.44
C PHE A 37 -11.52 -1.58 0.40
N ASN A 38 -11.24 -2.10 -0.79
CA ASN A 38 -10.97 -3.51 -1.00
C ASN A 38 -10.11 -3.68 -2.25
N GLY A 39 -8.87 -4.05 -2.07
CA GLY A 39 -7.79 -4.03 -3.06
C GLY A 39 -6.90 -2.81 -2.90
N ASP A 40 -6.25 -2.40 -3.97
CA ASP A 40 -5.21 -1.38 -3.95
C ASP A 40 -5.75 0.04 -3.81
N ALA A 41 -5.04 0.85 -3.05
CA ALA A 41 -5.22 2.28 -2.94
C ALA A 41 -3.87 3.00 -3.11
N GLU A 42 -3.88 4.06 -3.88
CA GLU A 42 -2.74 4.93 -4.18
C GLU A 42 -3.02 6.33 -3.64
N TYR A 43 -2.02 6.96 -3.05
CA TYR A 43 -2.11 8.28 -2.42
C TYR A 43 -1.02 9.21 -2.96
N TRP A 44 -1.38 10.43 -3.26
CA TRP A 44 -0.48 11.47 -3.79
C TRP A 44 -0.47 12.70 -2.88
N ASP A 45 0.61 13.47 -2.93
CA ASP A 45 0.69 14.79 -2.31
C ASP A 45 0.02 15.87 -3.21
N GLU A 46 -0.01 17.12 -2.72
CA GLU A 46 -0.60 18.24 -3.45
C GLU A 46 0.16 18.60 -4.74
N GLU A 47 1.43 18.25 -4.82
CA GLU A 47 2.29 18.44 -6.00
C GLU A 47 2.11 17.31 -7.04
N GLY A 48 1.39 16.22 -6.69
CA GLY A 48 1.10 15.10 -7.58
C GLY A 48 2.15 13.98 -7.52
N ASN A 49 3.02 13.97 -6.48
CA ASN A 49 3.95 12.87 -6.26
C ASN A 49 3.25 11.72 -5.54
N LEU A 50 3.47 10.49 -5.99
CA LEU A 50 2.99 9.29 -5.29
C LEU A 50 3.73 9.18 -3.95
N ILE A 51 2.98 9.16 -2.84
CA ILE A 51 3.54 9.11 -1.48
C ILE A 51 3.40 7.74 -0.84
N ASN A 52 2.30 7.03 -1.09
CA ASN A 52 2.17 5.64 -0.66
C ASN A 52 1.15 4.84 -1.48
N GLU A 53 1.30 3.52 -1.38
CA GLU A 53 0.36 2.51 -1.86
C GLU A 53 -0.01 1.59 -0.69
N VAL A 54 -1.29 1.21 -0.61
CA VAL A 54 -1.83 0.42 0.51
C VAL A 54 -2.79 -0.62 -0.03
N GLU A 55 -2.67 -1.85 0.46
CA GLU A 55 -3.64 -2.91 0.19
C GLU A 55 -4.69 -2.98 1.30
N TYR A 56 -5.97 -3.03 0.89
CA TYR A 56 -7.11 -3.11 1.79
C TYR A 56 -7.92 -4.39 1.59
N LEU A 57 -8.45 -4.92 2.67
CA LEU A 57 -9.46 -5.97 2.68
C LEU A 57 -10.62 -5.54 3.58
N ASN A 58 -11.82 -5.32 2.97
CA ASN A 58 -13.03 -4.91 3.67
C ASN A 58 -12.84 -3.70 4.61
N GLY A 59 -12.12 -2.68 4.14
CA GLY A 59 -11.86 -1.44 4.86
C GLY A 59 -10.70 -1.46 5.86
N MET A 60 -10.07 -2.61 6.06
CA MET A 60 -8.89 -2.75 6.92
C MET A 60 -7.64 -2.91 6.07
N ILE A 61 -6.50 -2.40 6.54
CA ILE A 61 -5.21 -2.61 5.90
C ILE A 61 -4.86 -4.10 6.02
N HIS A 62 -4.66 -4.77 4.87
CA HIS A 62 -4.37 -6.18 4.81
C HIS A 62 -3.54 -6.49 3.56
N GLY A 63 -2.27 -6.78 3.74
CA GLY A 63 -1.27 -6.87 2.69
C GLY A 63 -0.15 -5.86 2.89
N GLN A 64 0.30 -5.23 1.83
CA GLN A 64 1.44 -4.32 1.89
C GLN A 64 1.02 -2.85 2.06
N TRP A 65 1.83 -2.13 2.81
CA TRP A 65 1.91 -0.67 2.81
C TRP A 65 3.30 -0.29 2.31
N VAL A 66 3.35 0.47 1.22
CA VAL A 66 4.59 0.95 0.61
C VAL A 66 4.62 2.48 0.69
N ASP A 67 5.70 3.03 1.26
CA ASP A 67 5.98 4.47 1.22
C ASP A 67 7.06 4.78 0.19
N TYR A 68 6.99 5.95 -0.41
CA TYR A 68 7.92 6.43 -1.43
C TYR A 68 8.67 7.69 -0.99
N TYR A 69 9.88 7.84 -1.47
CA TYR A 69 10.60 9.12 -1.49
C TYR A 69 10.05 9.99 -2.62
N LEU A 70 10.29 11.30 -2.56
CA LEU A 70 9.93 12.22 -3.65
C LEU A 70 10.61 11.88 -4.98
N SER A 71 11.76 11.21 -4.94
CA SER A 71 12.44 10.65 -6.13
C SER A 71 11.67 9.50 -6.80
N GLY A 72 10.62 8.98 -6.16
CA GLY A 72 9.87 7.80 -6.61
C GLY A 72 10.49 6.47 -6.18
N SER A 73 11.63 6.48 -5.50
CA SER A 73 12.21 5.25 -4.94
C SER A 73 11.46 4.81 -3.68
N ILE A 74 11.44 3.51 -3.39
CA ILE A 74 10.78 2.96 -2.21
C ILE A 74 11.51 3.42 -0.95
N LYS A 75 10.76 3.97 0.01
CA LYS A 75 11.23 4.40 1.32
C LYS A 75 11.03 3.32 2.37
N SER A 76 9.86 2.67 2.37
CA SER A 76 9.58 1.55 3.27
C SER A 76 8.53 0.60 2.70
N ILE A 77 8.58 -0.65 3.13
CA ILE A 77 7.54 -1.66 2.91
C ILE A 77 7.23 -2.28 4.26
N ALA A 78 5.96 -2.31 4.64
CA ALA A 78 5.47 -2.99 5.82
C ALA A 78 4.34 -3.96 5.45
N ASN A 79 4.28 -5.10 6.12
CA ASN A 79 3.20 -6.07 5.95
C ASN A 79 2.18 -5.91 7.08
N TYR A 80 0.90 -5.95 6.72
CA TYR A 80 -0.22 -5.80 7.63
C TYR A 80 -1.18 -6.98 7.55
N ASN A 81 -1.74 -7.32 8.67
CA ASN A 81 -2.82 -8.27 8.83
C ASN A 81 -3.92 -7.64 9.68
N PHE A 82 -5.03 -7.21 9.03
CA PHE A 82 -6.17 -6.52 9.65
C PHE A 82 -5.73 -5.37 10.58
N ASP A 83 -5.15 -4.32 9.97
CA ASP A 83 -4.66 -3.09 10.62
C ASP A 83 -3.46 -3.25 11.58
N LYS A 84 -2.92 -4.47 11.71
CA LYS A 84 -1.76 -4.74 12.56
C LYS A 84 -0.56 -5.09 11.71
N LYS A 85 0.61 -4.54 12.03
CA LYS A 85 1.87 -4.97 11.42
C LYS A 85 2.10 -6.44 11.74
N ASP A 86 2.28 -7.26 10.72
CA ASP A 86 2.50 -8.71 10.82
C ASP A 86 3.39 -9.16 9.67
N GLY A 87 4.62 -9.55 9.98
CA GLY A 87 5.67 -9.82 9.03
C GLY A 87 6.78 -8.78 9.03
N LEU A 88 7.53 -8.71 7.94
CA LEU A 88 8.67 -7.80 7.80
C LEU A 88 8.22 -6.36 7.55
N GLU A 89 8.89 -5.43 8.23
CA GLU A 89 8.96 -4.02 7.88
C GLU A 89 10.40 -3.70 7.48
N THR A 90 10.58 -3.21 6.26
CA THR A 90 11.88 -2.87 5.71
C THR A 90 11.92 -1.40 5.33
N TYR A 91 12.91 -0.66 5.82
CA TYR A 91 13.24 0.69 5.38
C TYR A 91 14.41 0.65 4.41
N TYR A 92 14.40 1.54 3.46
CA TYR A 92 15.45 1.67 2.45
C TYR A 92 16.07 3.07 2.50
N TYR A 93 17.30 3.17 2.08
CA TYR A 93 17.91 4.42 1.67
C TYR A 93 17.40 4.80 0.27
N GLU A 94 17.50 6.07 -0.09
CA GLU A 94 17.03 6.55 -1.38
C GLU A 94 17.78 5.93 -2.58
N ASN A 95 19.01 5.43 -2.37
CA ASN A 95 19.77 4.65 -3.36
C ASN A 95 19.29 3.20 -3.52
N GLY A 96 18.23 2.78 -2.79
CA GLY A 96 17.64 1.44 -2.86
C GLY A 96 18.27 0.40 -1.91
N ASN A 97 19.37 0.72 -1.22
CA ASN A 97 19.95 -0.20 -0.25
C ASN A 97 19.08 -0.27 1.01
N LYS A 98 19.00 -1.45 1.64
CA LYS A 98 18.30 -1.60 2.91
C LYS A 98 18.93 -0.71 3.98
N LYS A 99 18.08 -0.09 4.79
CA LYS A 99 18.45 0.73 5.95
C LYS A 99 18.19 0.00 7.26
N SER A 100 17.02 -0.61 7.38
CA SER A 100 16.68 -1.44 8.54
C SER A 100 15.59 -2.45 8.19
N GLU A 101 15.55 -3.55 8.96
CA GLU A 101 14.54 -4.60 8.83
C GLU A 101 14.13 -5.08 10.21
N THR A 102 12.83 -5.10 10.47
CA THR A 102 12.25 -5.55 11.74
C THR A 102 11.11 -6.51 11.44
N PHE A 103 11.02 -7.61 12.18
CA PHE A 103 9.92 -8.56 12.06
C PHE A 103 8.89 -8.31 13.16
N TYR A 104 7.62 -8.19 12.79
CA TYR A 104 6.49 -7.93 13.68
C TYR A 104 5.52 -9.11 13.72
N GLU A 105 4.90 -9.31 14.88
CA GLU A 105 3.71 -10.13 15.08
C GLU A 105 2.69 -9.27 15.84
N ASN A 106 1.53 -9.01 15.24
CA ASN A 106 0.46 -8.22 15.85
C ASN A 106 0.93 -6.86 16.43
N ASN A 107 1.68 -6.06 15.67
CA ASN A 107 2.30 -4.79 16.04
C ASN A 107 3.49 -4.89 17.02
N ILE A 108 3.88 -6.09 17.46
CA ILE A 108 4.97 -6.29 18.42
C ILE A 108 6.22 -6.73 17.66
N PRO A 109 7.36 -6.03 17.77
CA PRO A 109 8.61 -6.51 17.20
C PRO A 109 9.08 -7.76 17.98
N VAL A 110 9.24 -8.89 17.26
CA VAL A 110 9.57 -10.20 17.87
C VAL A 110 11.01 -10.61 17.65
N LYS A 111 11.77 -9.84 16.89
CA LYS A 111 13.20 -10.04 16.64
C LYS A 111 13.93 -8.70 16.71
N ASN A 112 15.25 -8.78 16.96
CA ASN A 112 16.10 -7.60 16.90
C ASN A 112 16.08 -7.00 15.50
N THR A 113 15.98 -5.67 15.42
CA THR A 113 16.11 -4.94 14.16
C THR A 113 17.52 -5.08 13.61
N ILE A 114 17.62 -5.53 12.36
CA ILE A 114 18.88 -5.50 11.60
C ILE A 114 19.02 -4.14 10.96
N ARG A 115 20.22 -3.57 10.94
CA ARG A 115 20.50 -2.27 10.34
C ARG A 115 21.70 -2.34 9.41
N TRP A 116 21.66 -1.54 8.38
CA TRP A 116 22.72 -1.40 7.38
C TRP A 116 23.10 0.08 7.22
N ASN A 117 24.33 0.34 6.87
CA ASN A 117 24.72 1.66 6.41
C ASN A 117 24.31 1.88 4.93
N ILE A 118 24.49 3.11 4.44
CA ILE A 118 24.11 3.47 3.06
C ILE A 118 24.85 2.67 1.98
N LYS A 119 25.99 2.05 2.32
CA LYS A 119 26.76 1.17 1.44
C LYS A 119 26.25 -0.27 1.42
N GLY A 120 25.28 -0.61 2.29
CA GLY A 120 24.72 -1.96 2.41
C GLY A 120 25.49 -2.88 3.37
N GLU A 121 26.37 -2.33 4.22
CA GLU A 121 27.10 -3.09 5.23
C GLU A 121 26.29 -3.16 6.52
N ILE A 122 26.24 -4.35 7.16
CA ILE A 122 25.51 -4.55 8.42
C ILE A 122 26.19 -3.75 9.54
N LEU A 123 25.38 -2.99 10.27
CA LEU A 123 25.78 -2.29 11.48
C LEU A 123 25.67 -3.26 12.67
N LYS A 124 26.77 -3.43 13.40
CA LYS A 124 26.86 -4.28 14.61
C LYS A 124 26.35 -3.53 15.84
#